data_d36ae056c52874049ec9e56f821a3bb1
#
_entry.id   d36ae056c52874049ec9e56f821a3bb1
#
_cell.length_a   1.000
_cell.length_b   1.000
_cell.length_c   1.000
_cell.angle_alpha   90.00
_cell.angle_beta   90.00
_cell.angle_gamma   90.00
#
_symmetry.space_group_name_H-M   'P 1'
#
loop_
_entity.id
_entity.type
_entity.pdbx_description
1 polymer ?
#
loop_
_entity_poly.entity_id
_entity_poly.type
_entity_poly.pdbx_seq_one_letter_code
_entity_poly.pdbx_strand_id
1 'polypeptide(L)'
;MNSMTDDKLESNYKGNALLHLLSYMKPYAGWVTLCLVLVLALTGFDLYRPTLIGDAIDNFETQGDYNVIINTAWKYGIVLVVSFIFNMAQTWILQKTGQKIILTVRRELYIHIQSLSSRFFDLTPVGKLVTRVTNDVEALNEMYSGILVRLFRNIVKIIGLAVVMIALDRGLALVSFVLLPIVMVLTVVFRIISRKTYRIVRTKLTDINTFLSENISGMRVIQIFGREERKFEEFKDKDYKLYRAHYREMMVFAIFRPLIYILSVLSLMIVLGIGSNEVLDGAISIGT
;
A
#
# COMPACT_ATOMS: atom_id res chain seq x y z
N MET A 1 -35.49 12.49 -1.59
CA MET A 1 -35.39 11.69 -2.83
C MET A 1 -34.17 12.04 -3.69
N ASN A 2 -33.22 12.90 -3.21
CA ASN A 2 -32.04 13.36 -3.96
C ASN A 2 -30.70 12.70 -3.63
N SER A 3 -30.60 11.87 -2.60
CA SER A 3 -29.30 11.30 -2.19
C SER A 3 -28.80 10.16 -3.09
N MET A 4 -29.71 9.38 -3.67
CA MET A 4 -29.33 8.26 -4.57
C MET A 4 -28.90 8.70 -5.97
N THR A 5 -29.38 9.87 -6.44
CA THR A 5 -28.97 10.45 -7.74
C THR A 5 -27.60 11.11 -7.64
N ASP A 6 -27.30 11.76 -6.52
CA ASP A 6 -25.99 12.38 -6.29
C ASP A 6 -24.89 11.34 -6.12
N ASP A 7 -25.13 10.23 -5.41
CA ASP A 7 -24.17 9.12 -5.29
C ASP A 7 -23.87 8.42 -6.62
N LYS A 8 -24.86 8.29 -7.51
CA LYS A 8 -24.65 7.72 -8.85
C LYS A 8 -23.92 8.68 -9.80
N LEU A 9 -24.20 9.98 -9.71
CA LEU A 9 -23.49 11.00 -10.47
C LEU A 9 -22.03 11.12 -10.00
N GLU A 10 -21.77 11.11 -8.70
CA GLU A 10 -20.40 11.07 -8.14
C GLU A 10 -19.65 9.79 -8.53
N SER A 11 -20.30 8.64 -8.57
CA SER A 11 -19.69 7.37 -8.98
C SER A 11 -19.29 7.36 -10.46
N ASN A 12 -20.14 7.87 -11.35
CA ASN A 12 -19.84 8.00 -12.79
C ASN A 12 -18.73 9.05 -13.06
N TYR A 13 -18.71 10.17 -12.32
CA TYR A 13 -17.64 11.16 -12.40
C TYR A 13 -16.30 10.57 -11.95
N LYS A 14 -16.28 9.75 -10.90
CA LYS A 14 -15.05 9.10 -10.40
C LYS A 14 -14.46 8.08 -11.39
N GLY A 15 -15.31 7.31 -12.07
CA GLY A 15 -14.86 6.37 -13.10
C GLY A 15 -14.24 7.04 -14.33
N ASN A 16 -14.87 8.07 -14.83
CA ASN A 16 -14.38 8.85 -15.97
C ASN A 16 -13.11 9.64 -15.61
N ALA A 17 -12.98 10.16 -14.38
CA ALA A 17 -11.79 10.87 -13.92
C ALA A 17 -10.57 9.94 -13.84
N LEU A 18 -10.72 8.72 -13.33
CA LEU A 18 -9.62 7.74 -13.29
C LEU A 18 -9.16 7.34 -14.70
N LEU A 19 -10.09 7.08 -15.61
CA LEU A 19 -9.76 6.77 -17.01
C LEU A 19 -9.06 7.94 -17.70
N HIS A 20 -9.51 9.17 -17.44
CA HIS A 20 -8.85 10.35 -17.96
C HIS A 20 -7.44 10.52 -17.40
N LEU A 21 -7.25 10.32 -16.09
CA LEU A 21 -5.93 10.33 -15.47
C LEU A 21 -5.02 9.26 -16.09
N LEU A 22 -5.50 8.03 -16.29
CA LEU A 22 -4.74 6.97 -16.96
C LEU A 22 -4.39 7.32 -18.41
N SER A 23 -5.17 8.18 -19.09
CA SER A 23 -4.86 8.61 -20.45
C SER A 23 -3.55 9.38 -20.56
N TYR A 24 -3.10 10.07 -19.50
CA TYR A 24 -1.80 10.73 -19.45
C TYR A 24 -0.60 9.77 -19.49
N MET A 25 -0.83 8.47 -19.25
CA MET A 25 0.20 7.45 -19.40
C MET A 25 0.40 7.02 -20.86
N LYS A 26 -0.57 7.25 -21.76
CA LYS A 26 -0.51 6.83 -23.17
C LYS A 26 0.74 7.33 -23.91
N PRO A 27 1.17 8.60 -23.81
CA PRO A 27 2.39 9.07 -24.48
C PRO A 27 3.66 8.38 -23.98
N TYR A 28 3.62 7.80 -22.78
CA TYR A 28 4.73 7.10 -22.13
C TYR A 28 4.56 5.58 -22.08
N ALA A 29 3.63 5.03 -22.90
CA ALA A 29 3.29 3.61 -22.89
C ALA A 29 4.52 2.70 -23.02
N GLY A 30 5.51 3.04 -23.87
CA GLY A 30 6.75 2.26 -24.00
C GLY A 30 7.56 2.18 -22.69
N TRP A 31 7.69 3.27 -21.97
CA TRP A 31 8.37 3.29 -20.66
C TRP A 31 7.59 2.54 -19.58
N VAL A 32 6.25 2.67 -19.59
CA VAL A 32 5.35 1.93 -18.69
C VAL A 32 5.44 0.44 -18.96
N THR A 33 5.37 0.02 -20.23
CA THR A 33 5.52 -1.39 -20.62
C THR A 33 6.88 -1.94 -20.20
N LEU A 34 7.97 -1.20 -20.41
CA LEU A 34 9.29 -1.59 -19.95
C LEU A 34 9.34 -1.76 -18.42
N CYS A 35 8.72 -0.84 -17.67
CA CYS A 35 8.57 -0.98 -16.22
C CYS A 35 7.83 -2.26 -15.83
N LEU A 36 6.74 -2.58 -16.52
CA LEU A 36 5.95 -3.79 -16.25
C LEU A 36 6.75 -5.06 -16.55
N VAL A 37 7.51 -5.09 -17.65
CA VAL A 37 8.41 -6.20 -17.98
C VAL A 37 9.49 -6.37 -16.90
N LEU A 38 10.10 -5.27 -16.44
CA LEU A 38 11.08 -5.33 -15.36
C LEU A 38 10.45 -5.83 -14.05
N VAL A 39 9.22 -5.44 -13.74
CA VAL A 39 8.48 -5.97 -12.58
C VAL A 39 8.23 -7.47 -12.70
N LEU A 40 7.87 -7.96 -13.90
CA LEU A 40 7.71 -9.41 -14.14
C LEU A 40 9.04 -10.15 -13.95
N ALA A 41 10.13 -9.64 -14.51
CA ALA A 41 11.46 -10.22 -14.35
C ALA A 41 11.90 -10.24 -12.88
N LEU A 42 11.72 -9.12 -12.15
CA LEU A 42 12.01 -9.04 -10.71
C LEU A 42 11.19 -10.03 -9.90
N THR A 43 9.89 -10.17 -10.21
CA THR A 43 9.04 -11.16 -9.56
C THR A 43 9.51 -12.58 -9.85
N GLY A 44 9.93 -12.86 -11.08
CA GLY A 44 10.55 -14.14 -11.45
C GLY A 44 11.81 -14.43 -10.64
N PHE A 45 12.70 -13.46 -10.47
CA PHE A 45 13.87 -13.63 -9.60
C PHE A 45 13.50 -13.82 -8.13
N ASP A 46 12.50 -13.10 -7.62
CA ASP A 46 12.02 -13.26 -6.25
C ASP A 46 11.46 -14.67 -5.97
N LEU A 47 10.80 -15.28 -6.96
CA LEU A 47 10.25 -16.63 -6.88
C LEU A 47 11.32 -17.70 -7.11
N TYR A 48 12.34 -17.41 -7.92
CA TYR A 48 13.42 -18.34 -8.22
C TYR A 48 14.42 -18.50 -7.07
N ARG A 49 14.56 -17.50 -6.19
CA ARG A 49 15.52 -17.59 -5.06
C ARG A 49 15.21 -18.72 -4.07
N PRO A 50 13.97 -18.90 -3.60
CA PRO A 50 13.64 -20.03 -2.72
C PRO A 50 13.89 -21.39 -3.39
N THR A 51 13.56 -21.53 -4.69
CA THR A 51 13.78 -22.80 -5.40
C THR A 51 15.27 -23.12 -5.54
N LEU A 52 16.14 -22.12 -5.75
CA LEU A 52 17.60 -22.34 -5.74
C LEU A 52 18.11 -22.88 -4.40
N ILE A 53 17.50 -22.40 -3.29
CA ILE A 53 17.88 -22.88 -1.95
C ILE A 53 17.38 -24.32 -1.75
N GLY A 54 16.14 -24.61 -2.17
CA GLY A 54 15.59 -25.96 -2.13
C GLY A 54 16.46 -26.97 -2.92
N ASP A 55 16.74 -26.61 -4.19
CA ASP A 55 17.62 -27.46 -5.04
C ASP A 55 19.01 -27.67 -4.44
N ALA A 56 19.55 -26.65 -3.74
CA ALA A 56 20.86 -26.81 -3.08
C ALA A 56 20.80 -27.77 -1.90
N ILE A 57 19.72 -27.75 -1.13
CA ILE A 57 19.51 -28.67 0.00
C ILE A 57 19.40 -30.11 -0.51
N ASP A 58 18.55 -30.35 -1.51
CA ASP A 58 18.30 -31.67 -2.07
C ASP A 58 19.55 -32.24 -2.73
N ASN A 59 20.29 -31.45 -3.50
CA ASN A 59 21.53 -31.92 -4.12
C ASN A 59 22.64 -32.16 -3.10
N PHE A 60 22.70 -31.38 -2.01
CA PHE A 60 23.67 -31.63 -0.93
C PHE A 60 23.35 -32.89 -0.17
N GLU A 61 22.08 -33.15 0.11
CA GLU A 61 21.63 -34.37 0.77
C GLU A 61 21.99 -35.62 -0.04
N THR A 62 21.82 -35.58 -1.36
CA THR A 62 22.09 -36.71 -2.25
C THR A 62 23.56 -36.91 -2.56
N GLN A 63 24.36 -35.88 -2.70
CA GLN A 63 25.75 -35.95 -3.19
C GLN A 63 26.80 -35.72 -2.10
N GLY A 64 26.45 -35.02 -1.00
CA GLY A 64 27.39 -34.67 0.07
C GLY A 64 28.56 -33.77 -0.35
N ASP A 65 28.45 -33.12 -1.53
CA ASP A 65 29.55 -32.33 -2.12
C ASP A 65 29.37 -30.83 -1.78
N TYR A 66 30.37 -30.26 -1.11
CA TYR A 66 30.42 -28.81 -0.81
C TYR A 66 30.45 -27.91 -2.08
N ASN A 67 30.93 -28.44 -3.21
CA ASN A 67 30.95 -27.67 -4.45
C ASN A 67 29.53 -27.29 -4.93
N VAL A 68 28.53 -28.09 -4.61
CA VAL A 68 27.12 -27.79 -4.90
C VAL A 68 26.67 -26.52 -4.17
N ILE A 69 27.01 -26.41 -2.88
CA ILE A 69 26.66 -25.22 -2.06
C ILE A 69 27.40 -24.01 -2.61
N ILE A 70 28.69 -24.11 -2.92
CA ILE A 70 29.49 -22.99 -3.46
C ILE A 70 28.90 -22.51 -4.81
N ASN A 71 28.58 -23.46 -5.70
CA ASN A 71 28.01 -23.14 -7.01
C ASN A 71 26.63 -22.47 -6.87
N THR A 72 25.78 -22.98 -5.96
CA THR A 72 24.48 -22.34 -5.69
C THR A 72 24.64 -20.96 -5.05
N ALA A 73 25.61 -20.77 -4.17
CA ALA A 73 25.92 -19.47 -3.59
C ALA A 73 26.32 -18.44 -4.67
N TRP A 74 27.16 -18.86 -5.65
CA TRP A 74 27.49 -18.02 -6.80
C TRP A 74 26.28 -17.69 -7.67
N LYS A 75 25.44 -18.67 -8.01
CA LYS A 75 24.19 -18.45 -8.76
C LYS A 75 23.27 -17.50 -8.03
N TYR A 76 23.08 -17.70 -6.72
CA TYR A 76 22.28 -16.82 -5.88
C TYR A 76 22.84 -15.39 -5.82
N GLY A 77 24.16 -15.24 -5.68
CA GLY A 77 24.85 -13.95 -5.74
C GLY A 77 24.64 -13.22 -7.07
N ILE A 78 24.73 -13.94 -8.20
CA ILE A 78 24.47 -13.37 -9.53
C ILE A 78 23.01 -12.91 -9.63
N VAL A 79 22.05 -13.72 -9.20
CA VAL A 79 20.62 -13.38 -9.19
C VAL A 79 20.36 -12.13 -8.33
N LEU A 80 21.03 -12.00 -7.17
CA LEU A 80 20.93 -10.79 -6.34
C LEU A 80 21.43 -9.54 -7.05
N VAL A 81 22.62 -9.60 -7.67
CA VAL A 81 23.21 -8.46 -8.38
C VAL A 81 22.34 -8.06 -9.57
N VAL A 82 21.88 -9.02 -10.37
CA VAL A 82 20.98 -8.74 -11.51
C VAL A 82 19.67 -8.15 -11.03
N SER A 83 19.07 -8.71 -9.95
CA SER A 83 17.84 -8.17 -9.34
C SER A 83 18.04 -6.74 -8.85
N PHE A 84 19.18 -6.43 -8.25
CA PHE A 84 19.51 -5.07 -7.80
C PHE A 84 19.54 -4.08 -8.96
N ILE A 85 20.25 -4.44 -10.06
CA ILE A 85 20.35 -3.60 -11.27
C ILE A 85 18.95 -3.38 -11.88
N PHE A 86 18.15 -4.44 -11.99
CA PHE A 86 16.77 -4.35 -12.53
C PHE A 86 15.86 -3.50 -11.65
N ASN A 87 15.97 -3.62 -10.34
CA ASN A 87 15.19 -2.80 -9.39
C ASN A 87 15.59 -1.32 -9.49
N MET A 88 16.90 -1.03 -9.57
CA MET A 88 17.39 0.33 -9.75
C MET A 88 16.88 0.93 -11.06
N ALA A 89 17.01 0.19 -12.17
CA ALA A 89 16.53 0.62 -13.48
C ALA A 89 15.02 0.85 -13.49
N GLN A 90 14.23 -0.09 -12.93
CA GLN A 90 12.78 0.01 -12.83
C GLN A 90 12.35 1.23 -12.02
N THR A 91 12.97 1.46 -10.85
CA THR A 91 12.66 2.60 -9.99
C THR A 91 12.98 3.92 -10.69
N TRP A 92 14.14 4.01 -11.34
CA TRP A 92 14.56 5.22 -12.07
C TRP A 92 13.61 5.54 -13.25
N ILE A 93 13.28 4.53 -14.07
CA ILE A 93 12.35 4.69 -15.19
C ILE A 93 10.99 5.15 -14.70
N LEU A 94 10.50 4.53 -13.63
CA LEU A 94 9.19 4.83 -13.04
C LEU A 94 9.12 6.26 -12.51
N GLN A 95 10.11 6.68 -11.73
CA GLN A 95 10.18 8.03 -11.19
C GLN A 95 10.31 9.07 -12.31
N LYS A 96 11.19 8.83 -13.29
CA LYS A 96 11.35 9.73 -14.45
C LYS A 96 10.05 9.87 -15.24
N THR A 97 9.33 8.76 -15.45
CA THR A 97 8.06 8.75 -16.19
C THR A 97 6.97 9.47 -15.38
N GLY A 98 6.87 9.21 -14.08
CA GLY A 98 5.95 9.90 -13.19
C GLY A 98 6.16 11.41 -13.21
N GLN A 99 7.40 11.87 -13.06
CA GLN A 99 7.72 13.31 -13.10
C GLN A 99 7.37 13.96 -14.45
N LYS A 100 7.55 13.26 -15.57
CA LYS A 100 7.15 13.78 -16.89
C LYS A 100 5.62 13.91 -17.01
N ILE A 101 4.87 12.93 -16.51
CA ILE A 101 3.40 12.98 -16.48
C ILE A 101 2.95 14.18 -15.64
N ILE A 102 3.51 14.35 -14.45
CA ILE A 102 3.19 15.46 -13.54
C ILE A 102 3.53 16.82 -14.14
N LEU A 103 4.65 16.93 -14.83
CA LEU A 103 4.98 18.16 -15.54
C LEU A 103 3.91 18.53 -16.59
N THR A 104 3.41 17.55 -17.35
CA THR A 104 2.34 17.75 -18.32
C THR A 104 1.05 18.17 -17.65
N VAL A 105 0.60 17.44 -16.63
CA VAL A 105 -0.62 17.74 -15.86
C VAL A 105 -0.55 19.15 -15.25
N ARG A 106 0.60 19.51 -14.63
CA ARG A 106 0.80 20.83 -14.01
C ARG A 106 0.73 21.97 -15.03
N ARG A 107 1.31 21.77 -16.21
CA ARG A 107 1.24 22.75 -17.31
C ARG A 107 -0.17 22.93 -17.83
N GLU A 108 -0.89 21.86 -18.10
CA GLU A 108 -2.27 21.91 -18.57
C GLU A 108 -3.20 22.55 -17.53
N LEU A 109 -3.04 22.19 -16.26
CA LEU A 109 -3.78 22.79 -15.16
C LEU A 109 -3.51 24.29 -15.05
N TYR A 110 -2.26 24.71 -15.19
CA TYR A 110 -1.90 26.11 -15.12
C TYR A 110 -2.49 26.91 -16.30
N ILE A 111 -2.39 26.38 -17.53
CA ILE A 111 -3.00 26.98 -18.72
C ILE A 111 -4.53 27.08 -18.54
N HIS A 112 -5.16 26.04 -18.02
CA HIS A 112 -6.60 26.05 -17.75
C HIS A 112 -6.96 27.12 -16.70
N ILE A 113 -6.20 27.26 -15.63
CA ILE A 113 -6.43 28.32 -14.62
C ILE A 113 -6.34 29.70 -15.27
N GLN A 114 -5.35 29.93 -16.14
CA GLN A 114 -5.22 31.23 -16.84
C GLN A 114 -6.39 31.54 -17.78
N SER A 115 -7.09 30.53 -18.29
CA SER A 115 -8.27 30.70 -19.18
C SER A 115 -9.57 30.97 -18.44
N LEU A 116 -9.59 30.92 -17.10
CA LEU A 116 -10.79 31.11 -16.30
C LEU A 116 -11.16 32.61 -16.21
N SER A 117 -12.47 32.88 -16.05
CA SER A 117 -12.99 34.25 -15.96
C SER A 117 -12.58 34.96 -14.66
N SER A 118 -12.51 36.29 -14.67
CA SER A 118 -12.24 37.10 -13.47
C SER A 118 -13.20 36.79 -12.32
N ARG A 119 -14.47 36.53 -12.62
CA ARG A 119 -15.48 36.14 -11.62
C ARG A 119 -15.09 34.86 -10.84
N PHE A 120 -14.38 33.93 -11.48
CA PHE A 120 -13.90 32.74 -10.81
C PHE A 120 -12.83 33.07 -9.74
N PHE A 121 -11.94 34.00 -10.03
CA PHE A 121 -10.90 34.46 -9.09
C PHE A 121 -11.47 35.27 -7.94
N ASP A 122 -12.55 36.02 -8.17
CA ASP A 122 -13.26 36.76 -7.11
C ASP A 122 -13.92 35.83 -6.08
N LEU A 123 -14.37 34.62 -6.54
CA LEU A 123 -15.06 33.64 -5.70
C LEU A 123 -14.15 32.56 -5.13
N THR A 124 -12.94 32.42 -5.67
CA THR A 124 -12.05 31.31 -5.29
C THR A 124 -10.76 31.85 -4.65
N PRO A 125 -10.48 31.51 -3.39
CA PRO A 125 -9.24 31.94 -2.74
C PRO A 125 -8.00 31.47 -3.51
N VAL A 126 -7.05 32.36 -3.76
CA VAL A 126 -5.81 32.07 -4.50
C VAL A 126 -5.03 30.91 -3.86
N GLY A 127 -4.98 30.84 -2.52
CA GLY A 127 -4.32 29.75 -1.80
C GLY A 127 -4.87 28.36 -2.16
N LYS A 128 -6.16 28.24 -2.43
CA LYS A 128 -6.78 26.97 -2.87
C LYS A 128 -6.30 26.57 -4.26
N LEU A 129 -6.10 27.52 -5.17
CA LEU A 129 -5.57 27.25 -6.50
C LEU A 129 -4.11 26.86 -6.47
N VAL A 130 -3.31 27.55 -5.66
CA VAL A 130 -1.89 27.18 -5.42
C VAL A 130 -1.79 25.76 -4.88
N THR A 131 -2.57 25.40 -3.86
CA THR A 131 -2.58 24.03 -3.29
C THR A 131 -2.93 22.99 -4.34
N ARG A 132 -3.88 23.27 -5.25
CA ARG A 132 -4.23 22.35 -6.35
C ARG A 132 -3.09 22.12 -7.32
N VAL A 133 -2.38 23.18 -7.74
CA VAL A 133 -1.28 23.09 -8.70
C VAL A 133 -0.04 22.45 -8.08
N THR A 134 0.15 22.59 -6.77
CA THR A 134 1.30 22.03 -6.04
C THR A 134 0.98 20.68 -5.42
N ASN A 135 0.25 20.66 -4.32
CA ASN A 135 0.07 19.49 -3.47
C ASN A 135 -0.84 18.42 -4.10
N ASP A 136 -1.97 18.83 -4.71
CA ASP A 136 -2.90 17.86 -5.29
C ASP A 136 -2.28 17.18 -6.53
N VAL A 137 -1.51 17.94 -7.33
CA VAL A 137 -0.77 17.37 -8.47
C VAL A 137 0.36 16.45 -7.98
N GLU A 138 1.04 16.76 -6.87
CA GLU A 138 2.06 15.88 -6.29
C GLU A 138 1.45 14.57 -5.76
N ALA A 139 0.24 14.61 -5.20
CA ALA A 139 -0.48 13.38 -4.82
C ALA A 139 -0.77 12.46 -6.03
N LEU A 140 -0.98 13.03 -7.23
CA LEU A 140 -1.07 12.24 -8.46
C LEU A 140 0.26 11.57 -8.83
N ASN A 141 1.41 12.21 -8.55
CA ASN A 141 2.71 11.59 -8.74
C ASN A 141 2.85 10.30 -7.93
N GLU A 142 2.47 10.31 -6.66
CA GLU A 142 2.48 9.10 -5.83
C GLU A 142 1.57 8.00 -6.39
N MET A 143 0.44 8.36 -6.97
CA MET A 143 -0.46 7.42 -7.64
C MET A 143 0.22 6.76 -8.84
N TYR A 144 0.81 7.54 -9.75
CA TYR A 144 1.45 7.02 -10.97
C TYR A 144 2.74 6.26 -10.71
N SER A 145 3.63 6.82 -9.87
CA SER A 145 4.95 6.27 -9.60
C SER A 145 4.99 5.26 -8.46
N GLY A 146 3.96 5.20 -7.63
CA GLY A 146 3.96 4.35 -6.44
C GLY A 146 2.84 3.31 -6.45
N ILE A 147 1.59 3.75 -6.37
CA ILE A 147 0.47 2.87 -6.03
C ILE A 147 0.18 1.87 -7.15
N LEU A 148 0.08 2.32 -8.41
CA LEU A 148 -0.29 1.45 -9.54
C LEU A 148 0.73 0.33 -9.77
N VAL A 149 2.01 0.66 -9.73
CA VAL A 149 3.08 -0.33 -9.96
C VAL A 149 3.19 -1.30 -8.79
N ARG A 150 3.03 -0.82 -7.54
CA ARG A 150 2.99 -1.71 -6.36
C ARG A 150 1.81 -2.68 -6.42
N LEU A 151 0.62 -2.23 -6.82
CA LEU A 151 -0.55 -3.09 -7.00
C LEU A 151 -0.28 -4.17 -8.05
N PHE A 152 0.23 -3.77 -9.23
CA PHE A 152 0.58 -4.72 -10.28
C PHE A 152 1.61 -5.75 -9.80
N ARG A 153 2.71 -5.30 -9.18
CA ARG A 153 3.74 -6.19 -8.62
C ARG A 153 3.16 -7.18 -7.63
N ASN A 154 2.32 -6.72 -6.69
CA ASN A 154 1.74 -7.59 -5.67
C ASN A 154 0.78 -8.62 -6.27
N ILE A 155 -0.02 -8.24 -7.27
CA ILE A 155 -0.92 -9.18 -7.98
C ILE A 155 -0.09 -10.25 -8.69
N VAL A 156 0.92 -9.85 -9.46
CA VAL A 156 1.81 -10.78 -10.17
C VAL A 156 2.54 -11.69 -9.18
N LYS A 157 3.02 -11.14 -8.05
CA LYS A 157 3.71 -11.93 -7.02
C LYS A 157 2.79 -12.97 -6.37
N ILE A 158 1.53 -12.61 -6.07
CA ILE A 158 0.55 -13.55 -5.49
C ILE A 158 0.25 -14.68 -6.48
N ILE A 159 -0.01 -14.33 -7.75
CA ILE A 159 -0.28 -15.33 -8.78
C ILE A 159 0.95 -16.22 -9.01
N GLY A 160 2.12 -15.62 -9.16
CA GLY A 160 3.37 -16.33 -9.37
C GLY A 160 3.70 -17.27 -8.22
N LEU A 161 3.53 -16.80 -6.96
CA LEU A 161 3.73 -17.64 -5.78
C LEU A 161 2.76 -18.82 -5.76
N ALA A 162 1.48 -18.60 -6.05
CA ALA A 162 0.50 -19.68 -6.11
C ALA A 162 0.85 -20.72 -7.19
N VAL A 163 1.30 -20.28 -8.36
CA VAL A 163 1.75 -21.18 -9.44
C VAL A 163 2.95 -21.99 -9.02
N VAL A 164 3.96 -21.36 -8.41
CA VAL A 164 5.18 -22.07 -7.94
C VAL A 164 4.84 -23.08 -6.85
N MET A 165 4.01 -22.70 -5.87
CA MET A 165 3.59 -23.63 -4.80
C MET A 165 2.86 -24.86 -5.37
N ILE A 166 1.92 -24.68 -6.32
CA ILE A 166 1.21 -25.80 -6.95
C ILE A 166 2.16 -26.66 -7.81
N ALA A 167 3.20 -26.07 -8.39
CA ALA A 167 4.17 -26.76 -9.20
C ALA A 167 5.16 -27.60 -8.34
N LEU A 168 5.51 -27.12 -7.14
CA LEU A 168 6.36 -27.84 -6.20
C LEU A 168 5.61 -29.03 -5.58
N ASP A 169 4.52 -28.73 -4.87
CA ASP A 169 3.63 -29.76 -4.34
C ASP A 169 2.19 -29.27 -4.24
N ARG A 170 1.24 -30.02 -4.81
CA ARG A 170 -0.18 -29.65 -4.82
C ARG A 170 -0.85 -29.84 -3.45
N GLY A 171 -0.44 -30.85 -2.68
CA GLY A 171 -1.01 -31.16 -1.37
C GLY A 171 -0.71 -30.04 -0.37
N LEU A 172 0.57 -29.70 -0.21
CA LEU A 172 1.02 -28.62 0.67
C LEU A 172 0.50 -27.24 0.22
N ALA A 173 0.41 -27.00 -1.11
CA ALA A 173 -0.17 -25.77 -1.62
C ALA A 173 -1.64 -25.62 -1.22
N LEU A 174 -2.46 -26.67 -1.37
CA LEU A 174 -3.88 -26.65 -0.97
C LEU A 174 -4.05 -26.41 0.53
N VAL A 175 -3.25 -27.06 1.35
CA VAL A 175 -3.24 -26.86 2.81
C VAL A 175 -2.94 -25.42 3.17
N SER A 176 -1.93 -24.84 2.52
CA SER A 176 -1.57 -23.42 2.71
C SER A 176 -2.69 -22.48 2.28
N PHE A 177 -3.40 -22.80 1.19
CA PHE A 177 -4.50 -21.97 0.68
C PHE A 177 -5.75 -22.00 1.56
N VAL A 178 -5.96 -23.05 2.37
CA VAL A 178 -7.10 -23.13 3.31
C VAL A 178 -7.08 -21.96 4.32
N LEU A 179 -5.90 -21.45 4.67
CA LEU A 179 -5.78 -20.32 5.59
C LEU A 179 -6.06 -18.96 4.93
N LEU A 180 -5.96 -18.84 3.60
CA LEU A 180 -6.17 -17.58 2.90
C LEU A 180 -7.58 -16.98 3.11
N PRO A 181 -8.68 -17.74 3.02
CA PRO A 181 -10.02 -17.23 3.32
C PRO A 181 -10.12 -16.66 4.74
N ILE A 182 -9.50 -17.31 5.73
CA ILE A 182 -9.51 -16.85 7.13
C ILE A 182 -8.79 -15.49 7.23
N VAL A 183 -7.61 -15.37 6.64
CA VAL A 183 -6.85 -14.10 6.58
C VAL A 183 -7.64 -13.03 5.84
N MET A 184 -8.34 -13.40 4.74
CA MET A 184 -9.17 -12.47 3.98
C MET A 184 -10.33 -11.94 4.82
N VAL A 185 -11.07 -12.80 5.50
CA VAL A 185 -12.17 -12.41 6.40
C VAL A 185 -11.68 -11.48 7.51
N LEU A 186 -10.58 -11.86 8.19
CA LEU A 186 -9.98 -11.01 9.23
C LEU A 186 -9.56 -9.64 8.70
N THR A 187 -8.96 -9.60 7.49
CA THR A 187 -8.55 -8.35 6.86
C THR A 187 -9.74 -7.46 6.52
N VAL A 188 -10.84 -8.05 6.03
CA VAL A 188 -12.08 -7.31 5.74
C VAL A 188 -12.69 -6.75 7.02
N VAL A 189 -12.80 -7.56 8.08
CA VAL A 189 -13.30 -7.14 9.40
C VAL A 189 -12.43 -6.00 9.96
N PHE A 190 -11.11 -6.17 9.94
CA PHE A 190 -10.18 -5.14 10.35
C PHE A 190 -10.37 -3.83 9.57
N ARG A 191 -10.49 -3.91 8.24
CA ARG A 191 -10.71 -2.74 7.38
C ARG A 191 -11.97 -1.96 7.76
N ILE A 192 -13.07 -2.67 8.04
CA ILE A 192 -14.36 -2.05 8.44
C ILE A 192 -14.20 -1.33 9.79
N ILE A 193 -13.63 -2.01 10.79
CA ILE A 193 -13.46 -1.47 12.13
C ILE A 193 -12.47 -0.31 12.13
N SER A 194 -11.30 -0.49 11.51
CA SER A 194 -10.25 0.53 11.41
C SER A 194 -10.75 1.80 10.70
N ARG A 195 -11.51 1.66 9.62
CA ARG A 195 -12.11 2.80 8.91
C ARG A 195 -13.11 3.57 9.80
N LYS A 196 -13.86 2.88 10.64
CA LYS A 196 -14.81 3.50 11.57
C LYS A 196 -14.07 4.28 12.68
N THR A 197 -13.08 3.65 13.31
CA THR A 197 -12.29 4.29 14.37
C THR A 197 -11.48 5.48 13.84
N TYR A 198 -10.85 5.35 12.67
CA TYR A 198 -10.13 6.45 12.01
C TYR A 198 -11.04 7.66 11.75
N ARG A 199 -12.29 7.46 11.31
CA ARG A 199 -13.24 8.55 11.11
C ARG A 199 -13.55 9.25 12.43
N ILE A 200 -13.72 8.50 13.54
CA ILE A 200 -13.97 9.08 14.87
C ILE A 200 -12.78 9.94 15.30
N VAL A 201 -11.55 9.43 15.14
CA VAL A 201 -10.32 10.20 15.43
C VAL A 201 -10.28 11.48 14.61
N ARG A 202 -10.54 11.39 13.31
CA ARG A 202 -10.57 12.56 12.41
C ARG A 202 -11.56 13.62 12.88
N THR A 203 -12.79 13.22 13.27
CA THR A 203 -13.80 14.14 13.79
C THR A 203 -13.31 14.81 15.09
N LYS A 204 -12.75 14.03 16.04
CA LYS A 204 -12.27 14.59 17.31
C LYS A 204 -11.06 15.52 17.12
N LEU A 205 -10.19 15.21 16.18
CA LEU A 205 -9.08 16.09 15.81
C LEU A 205 -9.60 17.41 15.20
N THR A 206 -10.62 17.35 14.35
CA THR A 206 -11.27 18.55 13.81
C THR A 206 -11.91 19.38 14.92
N ASP A 207 -12.60 18.74 15.87
CA ASP A 207 -13.22 19.41 17.04
C ASP A 207 -12.17 20.19 17.86
N ILE A 208 -10.96 19.62 18.07
CA ILE A 208 -9.84 20.30 18.76
C ILE A 208 -9.29 21.44 17.92
N ASN A 209 -9.02 21.21 16.64
CA ASN A 209 -8.47 22.24 15.76
C ASN A 209 -9.39 23.47 15.67
N THR A 210 -10.70 23.23 15.54
CA THR A 210 -11.70 24.33 15.53
C THR A 210 -11.68 25.06 16.87
N PHE A 211 -11.71 24.34 18.00
CA PHE A 211 -11.65 24.92 19.32
C PHE A 211 -10.40 25.79 19.54
N LEU A 212 -9.23 25.27 19.15
CA LEU A 212 -7.97 26.01 19.26
C LEU A 212 -7.98 27.25 18.37
N SER A 213 -8.43 27.15 17.12
CA SER A 213 -8.53 28.26 16.21
C SER A 213 -9.42 29.38 16.74
N GLU A 214 -10.60 29.03 17.25
CA GLU A 214 -11.55 29.98 17.85
C GLU A 214 -10.98 30.65 19.10
N ASN A 215 -10.40 29.87 20.03
CA ASN A 215 -9.89 30.41 21.29
C ASN A 215 -8.62 31.24 21.10
N ILE A 216 -7.70 30.81 20.21
CA ILE A 216 -6.47 31.58 19.92
C ILE A 216 -6.86 32.90 19.22
N SER A 217 -7.78 32.86 18.27
CA SER A 217 -8.27 34.09 17.61
C SER A 217 -9.02 35.03 18.57
N GLY A 218 -9.74 34.46 19.54
CA GLY A 218 -10.48 35.18 20.56
C GLY A 218 -9.73 35.38 21.89
N MET A 219 -8.42 35.12 21.95
CA MET A 219 -7.67 35.09 23.20
C MET A 219 -7.78 36.40 23.99
N ARG A 220 -7.75 37.53 23.31
CA ARG A 220 -7.91 38.85 23.94
C ARG A 220 -9.24 38.97 24.72
N VAL A 221 -10.31 38.39 24.17
CA VAL A 221 -11.63 38.41 24.82
C VAL A 221 -11.62 37.48 26.03
N ILE A 222 -11.03 36.30 25.90
CA ILE A 222 -10.92 35.34 27.00
C ILE A 222 -10.18 35.96 28.20
N GLN A 223 -9.06 36.66 27.94
CA GLN A 223 -8.25 37.34 28.96
C GLN A 223 -8.98 38.54 29.60
N ILE A 224 -9.69 39.37 28.81
CA ILE A 224 -10.45 40.51 29.35
C ILE A 224 -11.55 40.02 30.31
N PHE A 225 -12.18 38.91 30.03
CA PHE A 225 -13.24 38.34 30.87
C PHE A 225 -12.76 37.33 31.93
N GLY A 226 -11.44 37.10 32.06
CA GLY A 226 -10.84 36.16 33.02
C GLY A 226 -11.42 34.74 32.90
N ARG A 227 -11.56 34.24 31.66
CA ARG A 227 -12.18 32.93 31.41
C ARG A 227 -11.20 31.81 31.01
N GLU A 228 -9.91 32.02 31.29
CA GLU A 228 -8.85 31.09 30.90
C GLU A 228 -9.06 29.70 31.50
N GLU A 229 -9.35 29.63 32.81
CA GLU A 229 -9.55 28.35 33.51
C GLU A 229 -10.73 27.55 32.92
N ARG A 230 -11.84 28.25 32.65
CA ARG A 230 -13.01 27.61 32.01
C ARG A 230 -12.68 27.07 30.62
N LYS A 231 -11.92 27.83 29.83
CA LYS A 231 -11.51 27.41 28.48
C LYS A 231 -10.50 26.26 28.53
N PHE A 232 -9.67 26.22 29.55
CA PHE A 232 -8.76 25.12 29.80
C PHE A 232 -9.52 23.81 30.15
N GLU A 233 -10.54 23.89 30.99
CA GLU A 233 -11.37 22.70 31.29
C GLU A 233 -12.15 22.21 30.04
N GLU A 234 -12.68 23.12 29.20
CA GLU A 234 -13.29 22.75 27.94
C GLU A 234 -12.28 22.08 26.99
N PHE A 235 -11.03 22.54 26.97
CA PHE A 235 -9.94 21.91 26.21
C PHE A 235 -9.61 20.51 26.72
N LYS A 236 -9.45 20.33 28.04
CA LYS A 236 -9.19 19.02 28.64
C LYS A 236 -10.25 17.96 28.27
N ASP A 237 -11.52 18.33 28.27
CA ASP A 237 -12.61 17.42 27.88
C ASP A 237 -12.47 16.99 26.41
N LYS A 238 -12.18 17.94 25.52
CA LYS A 238 -11.98 17.64 24.09
C LYS A 238 -10.74 16.77 23.84
N ASP A 239 -9.64 17.09 24.51
CA ASP A 239 -8.39 16.36 24.43
C ASP A 239 -8.55 14.92 24.96
N TYR A 240 -9.25 14.74 26.09
CA TYR A 240 -9.57 13.42 26.61
C TYR A 240 -10.44 12.60 25.65
N LYS A 241 -11.40 13.24 24.97
CA LYS A 241 -12.21 12.56 23.93
C LYS A 241 -11.36 12.14 22.73
N LEU A 242 -10.38 12.96 22.31
CA LEU A 242 -9.42 12.60 21.26
C LEU A 242 -8.51 11.46 21.72
N TYR A 243 -7.95 11.53 22.94
CA TYR A 243 -7.18 10.45 23.52
C TYR A 243 -7.92 9.11 23.50
N ARG A 244 -9.19 9.10 23.96
CA ARG A 244 -10.02 7.87 23.93
C ARG A 244 -10.27 7.37 22.50
N ALA A 245 -10.39 8.25 21.53
CA ALA A 245 -10.56 7.88 20.12
C ALA A 245 -9.28 7.20 19.58
N HIS A 246 -8.11 7.79 19.85
CA HIS A 246 -6.81 7.20 19.49
C HIS A 246 -6.55 5.88 20.21
N TYR A 247 -6.89 5.79 21.49
CA TYR A 247 -6.76 4.53 22.24
C TYR A 247 -7.57 3.40 21.59
N ARG A 248 -8.82 3.67 21.17
CA ARG A 248 -9.63 2.68 20.45
C ARG A 248 -9.02 2.30 19.10
N GLU A 249 -8.51 3.26 18.36
CA GLU A 249 -7.82 3.01 17.11
C GLU A 249 -6.58 2.12 17.34
N MET A 250 -5.74 2.46 18.31
CA MET A 250 -4.56 1.68 18.69
C MET A 250 -4.93 0.23 19.08
N MET A 251 -6.02 0.02 19.84
CA MET A 251 -6.47 -1.31 20.23
C MET A 251 -6.88 -2.18 19.03
N VAL A 252 -7.46 -1.59 17.98
CA VAL A 252 -7.77 -2.32 16.75
C VAL A 252 -6.49 -2.88 16.13
N PHE A 253 -5.43 -2.09 16.05
CA PHE A 253 -4.14 -2.54 15.53
C PHE A 253 -3.43 -3.51 16.50
N ALA A 254 -3.51 -3.27 17.81
CA ALA A 254 -2.90 -4.11 18.84
C ALA A 254 -3.48 -5.53 18.86
N ILE A 255 -4.73 -5.71 18.46
CA ILE A 255 -5.35 -7.04 18.34
C ILE A 255 -5.08 -7.65 16.98
N PHE A 256 -5.24 -6.89 15.89
CA PHE A 256 -5.15 -7.42 14.53
C PHE A 256 -3.74 -7.94 14.18
N ARG A 257 -2.69 -7.17 14.52
CA ARG A 257 -1.30 -7.56 14.18
C ARG A 257 -0.88 -8.89 14.81
N PRO A 258 -1.08 -9.12 16.13
CA PRO A 258 -0.79 -10.42 16.73
C PRO A 258 -1.64 -11.56 16.16
N LEU A 259 -2.91 -11.33 15.82
CA LEU A 259 -3.74 -12.37 15.20
C LEU A 259 -3.18 -12.82 13.84
N ILE A 260 -2.78 -11.88 12.98
CA ILE A 260 -2.15 -12.23 11.70
C ILE A 260 -0.81 -12.97 11.93
N TYR A 261 -0.02 -12.55 12.92
CA TYR A 261 1.23 -13.22 13.26
C TYR A 261 0.99 -14.68 13.72
N ILE A 262 0.01 -14.90 14.62
CA ILE A 262 -0.37 -16.23 15.08
C ILE A 262 -0.82 -17.11 13.90
N LEU A 263 -1.64 -16.58 12.99
CA LEU A 263 -2.05 -17.31 11.78
C LEU A 263 -0.85 -17.67 10.88
N SER A 264 0.11 -16.75 10.75
CA SER A 264 1.33 -17.03 9.98
C SER A 264 2.16 -18.15 10.60
N VAL A 265 2.31 -18.16 11.93
CA VAL A 265 3.00 -19.22 12.65
C VAL A 265 2.24 -20.53 12.56
N LEU A 266 0.93 -20.52 12.72
CA LEU A 266 0.09 -21.73 12.54
C LEU A 266 0.19 -22.28 11.13
N SER A 267 0.18 -21.42 10.10
CA SER A 267 0.42 -21.83 8.71
C SER A 267 1.75 -22.56 8.57
N LEU A 268 2.82 -21.99 9.09
CA LEU A 268 4.14 -22.60 9.07
C LEU A 268 4.16 -23.94 9.79
N MET A 269 3.55 -24.03 10.99
CA MET A 269 3.47 -25.28 11.76
C MET A 269 2.70 -26.39 11.01
N ILE A 270 1.60 -26.03 10.35
CA ILE A 270 0.79 -26.99 9.59
C ILE A 270 1.60 -27.50 8.38
N VAL A 271 2.23 -26.60 7.63
CA VAL A 271 3.05 -26.97 6.46
C VAL A 271 4.24 -27.84 6.88
N LEU A 272 4.94 -27.47 7.96
CA LEU A 272 6.05 -28.28 8.47
C LEU A 272 5.56 -29.64 9.01
N GLY A 273 4.42 -29.68 9.71
CA GLY A 273 3.87 -30.92 10.27
C GLY A 273 3.42 -31.91 9.19
N ILE A 274 2.73 -31.45 8.16
CA ILE A 274 2.30 -32.30 7.04
C ILE A 274 3.49 -32.60 6.13
N GLY A 275 4.28 -31.58 5.76
CA GLY A 275 5.43 -31.77 4.88
C GLY A 275 6.49 -32.70 5.47
N SER A 276 6.74 -32.68 6.79
CA SER A 276 7.67 -33.62 7.42
C SER A 276 7.23 -35.08 7.28
N ASN A 277 5.93 -35.37 7.36
CA ASN A 277 5.43 -36.72 7.11
C ASN A 277 5.60 -37.15 5.65
N GLU A 278 5.32 -36.23 4.70
CA GLU A 278 5.49 -36.52 3.28
C GLU A 278 6.98 -36.70 2.89
N VAL A 279 7.90 -35.99 3.56
CA VAL A 279 9.35 -36.21 3.40
C VAL A 279 9.77 -37.58 3.96
N LEU A 280 9.27 -37.98 5.16
CA LEU A 280 9.58 -39.29 5.74
C LEU A 280 9.03 -40.43 4.89
N ASP A 281 7.89 -40.24 4.23
CA ASP A 281 7.31 -41.22 3.30
C ASP A 281 8.00 -41.18 1.91
N GLY A 282 8.95 -40.30 1.69
CA GLY A 282 9.68 -40.13 0.43
C GLY A 282 8.85 -39.55 -0.72
N ALA A 283 7.70 -38.93 -0.40
CA ALA A 283 6.80 -38.34 -1.41
C ALA A 283 7.32 -37.02 -1.95
N ILE A 284 8.00 -36.22 -1.10
CA ILE A 284 8.60 -34.93 -1.45
C ILE A 284 10.04 -34.87 -0.92
N SER A 285 10.83 -33.91 -1.47
CA SER A 285 12.18 -33.65 -0.99
C SER A 285 12.19 -32.64 0.17
N ILE A 286 13.31 -32.62 0.94
CA ILE A 286 13.50 -31.62 2.01
C ILE A 286 13.54 -30.20 1.46
N GLY A 287 14.03 -30.03 0.23
CA GLY A 287 14.10 -28.75 -0.44
C GLY A 287 12.75 -28.20 -0.93
N THR A 288 11.70 -29.04 -0.97
CA THR A 288 10.36 -28.62 -1.36
C THR A 288 9.69 -27.76 -0.30
#